data_580ccf5cbf74faf9a4d040105f1db06a
#
_entry.id   580ccf5cbf74faf9a4d040105f1db06a
#
_cell.length_a   1.000
_cell.length_b   1.000
_cell.length_c   1.000
_cell.angle_alpha   90.00
_cell.angle_beta   90.00
_cell.angle_gamma   90.00
#
_symmetry.space_group_name_H-M   'P 1'
#
loop_
_entity.id
_entity.type
_entity.pdbx_description
1 polymer ?
#
loop_
_entity_poly.entity_id
_entity_poly.type
_entity_poly.pdbx_seq_one_letter_code
_entity_poly.pdbx_strand_id
1 'polypeptide(L)'
;MGYYVKNRRLQSGSSGVVLPSGGSGLRPDAPRFGLIRYNTDIGAVEFFNGTQFIPLAPAGAINYTVDQFVGDGSTTTFGPLSNAVTGGNDQVMVFVGSIYQTPTTAYSITGGLLDDITFTSAPPSGEPISVIQASV
;
A
#
# COMPACT_ATOMS: atom_id res chain seq x y z
N MET A 1 -28.57 19.59 -30.19
CA MET A 1 -28.76 18.25 -30.76
C MET A 1 -27.60 17.37 -30.31
N GLY A 2 -27.86 16.40 -29.45
CA GLY A 2 -26.85 15.45 -29.02
C GLY A 2 -26.59 14.41 -30.10
N TYR A 3 -25.39 14.37 -30.63
CA TYR A 3 -24.99 13.29 -31.52
C TYR A 3 -24.80 12.01 -30.70
N TYR A 4 -25.75 11.08 -30.77
CA TYR A 4 -25.55 9.73 -30.26
C TYR A 4 -24.59 9.00 -31.19
N VAL A 5 -23.34 8.83 -30.75
CA VAL A 5 -22.39 7.97 -31.45
C VAL A 5 -22.70 6.52 -31.08
N LYS A 6 -23.57 5.87 -31.88
CA LYS A 6 -23.77 4.42 -31.81
C LYS A 6 -22.52 3.72 -32.31
N ASN A 7 -21.98 2.80 -31.52
CA ASN A 7 -20.93 1.83 -31.90
C ASN A 7 -19.64 2.43 -32.49
N ARG A 8 -18.94 3.27 -31.73
CA ARG A 8 -17.52 3.48 -32.06
C ARG A 8 -16.72 2.29 -31.52
N ARG A 9 -16.23 1.46 -32.42
CA ARG A 9 -15.14 0.54 -32.14
C ARG A 9 -13.95 1.38 -31.71
N LEU A 10 -13.40 1.14 -30.54
CA LEU A 10 -12.08 1.61 -30.18
C LEU A 10 -11.10 0.86 -31.07
N GLN A 11 -10.59 1.53 -32.09
CA GLN A 11 -9.56 0.95 -32.96
C GLN A 11 -8.23 1.08 -32.23
N SER A 12 -7.53 -0.03 -32.08
CA SER A 12 -6.16 -0.06 -31.64
C SER A 12 -5.28 0.51 -32.75
N GLY A 13 -4.85 1.76 -32.59
CA GLY A 13 -3.82 2.39 -33.39
C GLY A 13 -2.57 2.61 -32.55
N SER A 14 -1.46 2.94 -33.18
CA SER A 14 -0.21 3.30 -32.48
C SER A 14 -0.33 4.55 -31.61
N SER A 15 -1.41 5.33 -31.76
CA SER A 15 -1.64 6.61 -31.07
C SER A 15 -2.46 6.48 -29.77
N GLY A 16 -3.01 5.29 -29.49
CA GLY A 16 -3.83 5.07 -28.29
C GLY A 16 -5.18 5.82 -28.28
N VAL A 17 -5.79 5.89 -27.11
CA VAL A 17 -7.07 6.58 -26.86
C VAL A 17 -6.82 7.74 -25.90
N VAL A 18 -7.25 8.94 -26.27
CA VAL A 18 -7.25 10.09 -25.38
C VAL A 18 -8.49 10.04 -24.49
N LEU A 19 -8.27 9.97 -23.18
CA LEU A 19 -9.36 10.00 -22.20
C LEU A 19 -9.75 11.44 -21.86
N PRO A 20 -11.02 11.68 -21.49
CA PRO A 20 -11.42 12.95 -20.90
C PRO A 20 -10.53 13.24 -19.71
N SER A 21 -10.00 14.46 -19.60
CA SER A 21 -9.05 14.84 -18.55
C SER A 21 -9.52 16.07 -17.78
N GLY A 22 -9.08 16.19 -16.54
CA GLY A 22 -9.33 17.32 -15.67
C GLY A 22 -9.03 17.01 -14.21
N GLY A 23 -8.97 18.04 -13.38
CA GLY A 23 -8.73 17.89 -11.94
C GLY A 23 -9.88 17.21 -11.20
N SER A 24 -9.65 16.92 -9.93
CA SER A 24 -10.64 16.28 -9.03
C SER A 24 -11.92 17.10 -8.88
N GLY A 25 -11.79 18.43 -8.88
CA GLY A 25 -12.94 19.35 -8.83
C GLY A 25 -13.79 19.40 -10.11
N LEU A 26 -13.31 18.83 -11.20
CA LEU A 26 -14.01 18.71 -12.46
C LEU A 26 -14.63 17.32 -12.70
N ARG A 27 -14.75 16.52 -11.64
CA ARG A 27 -15.49 15.26 -11.71
C ARG A 27 -16.98 15.55 -11.94
N PRO A 28 -17.67 14.77 -12.79
CA PRO A 28 -19.11 14.92 -12.96
C PRO A 28 -19.87 14.76 -11.64
N ASP A 29 -20.90 15.58 -11.40
CA ASP A 29 -21.75 15.50 -10.19
C ASP A 29 -22.56 14.20 -10.13
N ALA A 30 -22.89 13.63 -11.30
CA ALA A 30 -23.63 12.36 -11.43
C ALA A 30 -22.89 11.41 -12.37
N PRO A 31 -21.75 10.84 -11.95
CA PRO A 31 -20.97 9.94 -12.80
C PRO A 31 -21.67 8.61 -12.97
N ARG A 32 -21.55 8.01 -14.14
CA ARG A 32 -22.05 6.66 -14.40
C ARG A 32 -21.03 5.63 -13.93
N PHE A 33 -21.52 4.50 -13.42
CA PHE A 33 -20.69 3.33 -13.10
C PHE A 33 -19.79 2.96 -14.28
N GLY A 34 -18.51 2.75 -14.03
CA GLY A 34 -17.51 2.41 -15.03
C GLY A 34 -17.01 3.60 -15.87
N LEU A 35 -17.40 4.84 -15.54
CA LEU A 35 -16.82 6.02 -16.19
C LEU A 35 -15.32 6.06 -15.93
N ILE A 36 -14.53 6.24 -17.00
CA ILE A 36 -13.07 6.31 -16.96
C ILE A 36 -12.63 7.70 -17.44
N ARG A 37 -11.66 8.29 -16.72
CA ARG A 37 -11.06 9.58 -17.08
C ARG A 37 -9.60 9.66 -16.59
N TYR A 38 -8.84 10.63 -17.10
CA TYR A 38 -7.53 10.99 -16.56
C TYR A 38 -7.68 12.15 -15.57
N ASN A 39 -7.19 11.97 -14.34
CA ASN A 39 -7.19 13.01 -13.32
C ASN A 39 -5.83 13.69 -13.29
N THR A 40 -5.82 15.00 -13.60
CA THR A 40 -4.60 15.79 -13.71
C THR A 40 -3.99 16.17 -12.35
N ASP A 41 -4.79 16.19 -11.27
CA ASP A 41 -4.29 16.53 -9.92
C ASP A 41 -3.46 15.38 -9.34
N ILE A 42 -3.86 14.13 -9.63
CA ILE A 42 -3.17 12.93 -9.14
C ILE A 42 -2.29 12.26 -10.20
N GLY A 43 -2.31 12.76 -11.45
CA GLY A 43 -1.51 12.22 -12.55
C GLY A 43 -1.85 10.78 -12.94
N ALA A 44 -3.09 10.33 -12.73
CA ALA A 44 -3.49 8.95 -12.94
C ALA A 44 -4.84 8.83 -13.66
N VAL A 45 -5.03 7.69 -14.34
CA VAL A 45 -6.36 7.29 -14.81
C VAL A 45 -7.18 6.88 -13.60
N GLU A 46 -8.42 7.31 -13.55
CA GLU A 46 -9.37 6.92 -12.51
C GLU A 46 -10.68 6.40 -13.13
N PHE A 47 -11.37 5.53 -12.40
CA PHE A 47 -12.70 5.06 -12.78
C PHE A 47 -13.70 5.24 -11.63
N PHE A 48 -14.98 5.40 -11.99
CA PHE A 48 -16.05 5.47 -11.01
C PHE A 48 -16.62 4.08 -10.74
N ASN A 49 -16.54 3.62 -9.48
CA ASN A 49 -17.00 2.29 -9.07
C ASN A 49 -18.48 2.24 -8.63
N GLY A 50 -19.23 3.32 -8.86
CA GLY A 50 -20.61 3.47 -8.42
C GLY A 50 -20.74 4.28 -7.12
N THR A 51 -19.68 4.45 -6.35
CA THR A 51 -19.68 5.20 -5.08
C THR A 51 -18.62 6.31 -5.11
N GLN A 52 -17.44 6.02 -5.64
CA GLN A 52 -16.33 6.97 -5.67
C GLN A 52 -15.42 6.73 -6.89
N PHE A 53 -14.59 7.72 -7.21
CA PHE A 53 -13.51 7.58 -8.18
C PHE A 53 -12.32 6.89 -7.54
N ILE A 54 -11.88 5.79 -8.16
CA ILE A 54 -10.70 5.01 -7.74
C ILE A 54 -9.62 5.18 -8.80
N PRO A 55 -8.41 5.59 -8.42
CA PRO A 55 -7.28 5.60 -9.34
C PRO A 55 -6.97 4.18 -9.83
N LEU A 56 -6.77 4.03 -11.13
CA LEU A 56 -6.06 2.89 -11.68
C LEU A 56 -4.58 3.14 -11.47
N ALA A 57 -4.12 2.89 -10.26
CA ALA A 57 -2.70 2.93 -10.00
C ALA A 57 -2.01 1.85 -10.86
N PRO A 58 -0.87 2.15 -11.50
CA PRO A 58 0.04 1.06 -11.85
C PRO A 58 0.25 0.27 -10.56
N ALA A 59 0.23 -1.05 -10.64
CA ALA A 59 0.56 -1.88 -9.48
C ALA A 59 1.81 -1.26 -8.85
N GLY A 60 1.64 -0.63 -7.69
CA GLY A 60 2.68 0.20 -7.09
C GLY A 60 3.92 -0.66 -6.92
N ALA A 61 5.08 -0.13 -7.21
CA ALA A 61 6.30 -0.78 -6.81
C ALA A 61 6.16 -1.04 -5.30
N ILE A 62 6.16 -2.30 -4.90
CA ILE A 62 6.17 -2.63 -3.49
C ILE A 62 7.48 -2.08 -2.94
N ASN A 63 7.39 -1.06 -2.12
CA ASN A 63 8.56 -0.54 -1.42
C ASN A 63 8.73 -1.34 -0.13
N TYR A 64 9.95 -1.77 0.13
CA TYR A 64 10.28 -2.41 1.39
C TYR A 64 11.03 -1.40 2.27
N THR A 65 10.57 -1.28 3.51
CA THR A 65 11.29 -0.58 4.58
C THR A 65 11.84 -1.62 5.53
N VAL A 66 13.08 -1.45 5.96
CA VAL A 66 13.73 -2.35 6.90
C VAL A 66 14.09 -1.58 8.16
N ASP A 67 13.43 -1.89 9.26
CA ASP A 67 13.82 -1.42 10.59
C ASP A 67 14.80 -2.40 11.19
N GLN A 68 15.87 -1.88 11.80
CA GLN A 68 16.93 -2.66 12.40
C GLN A 68 17.12 -2.30 13.87
N PHE A 69 17.17 -3.34 14.70
CA PHE A 69 17.45 -3.24 16.13
C PHE A 69 18.52 -4.27 16.51
N VAL A 70 18.95 -4.25 17.75
CA VAL A 70 19.89 -5.23 18.29
C VAL A 70 19.35 -5.78 19.60
N GLY A 71 19.29 -7.09 19.71
CA GLY A 71 18.89 -7.76 20.94
C GLY A 71 19.89 -7.49 22.08
N ASP A 72 19.38 -7.37 23.30
CA ASP A 72 20.21 -7.20 24.54
C ASP A 72 20.07 -8.39 25.50
N GLY A 73 19.27 -9.39 25.15
CA GLY A 73 18.97 -10.56 25.98
C GLY A 73 17.92 -10.33 27.06
N SER A 74 17.34 -9.12 27.15
CA SER A 74 16.38 -8.76 28.21
C SER A 74 15.16 -8.00 27.69
N THR A 75 15.35 -7.11 26.72
CA THR A 75 14.28 -6.32 26.12
C THR A 75 13.46 -7.17 25.15
N THR A 76 12.15 -7.09 25.27
CA THR A 76 11.23 -7.79 24.38
C THR A 76 10.55 -6.87 23.36
N THR A 77 10.43 -5.56 23.64
CA THR A 77 9.74 -4.60 22.78
C THR A 77 10.73 -3.67 22.10
N PHE A 78 10.64 -3.58 20.77
CA PHE A 78 11.48 -2.74 19.92
C PHE A 78 10.62 -1.88 19.02
N GLY A 79 11.02 -0.62 18.85
CA GLY A 79 10.30 0.34 18.03
C GLY A 79 10.74 1.79 18.30
N PRO A 80 10.02 2.77 17.75
CA PRO A 80 8.89 2.56 16.83
C PRO A 80 9.33 2.04 15.46
N LEU A 81 8.45 1.30 14.79
CA LEU A 81 8.64 0.91 13.39
C LEU A 81 8.45 2.11 12.46
N SER A 82 9.12 2.12 11.32
CA SER A 82 9.08 3.24 10.37
C SER A 82 7.73 3.45 9.71
N ASN A 83 6.92 2.39 9.58
CA ASN A 83 5.57 2.45 9.03
C ASN A 83 4.56 1.79 9.98
N ALA A 84 3.32 2.29 9.97
CA ALA A 84 2.23 1.64 10.67
C ALA A 84 1.86 0.31 10.01
N VAL A 85 1.65 -0.74 10.80
CA VAL A 85 1.27 -2.07 10.34
C VAL A 85 -0.25 -2.22 10.49
N THR A 86 -1.00 -1.91 9.44
CA THR A 86 -2.47 -1.82 9.50
C THR A 86 -3.18 -3.16 9.34
N GLY A 87 -2.50 -4.21 8.91
CA GLY A 87 -3.11 -5.50 8.58
C GLY A 87 -2.75 -6.65 9.51
N GLY A 88 -2.02 -6.41 10.60
CA GLY A 88 -1.68 -7.43 11.58
C GLY A 88 -0.26 -7.99 11.49
N ASN A 89 0.06 -8.94 12.37
CA ASN A 89 1.41 -9.46 12.58
C ASN A 89 2.04 -10.13 11.35
N ASP A 90 1.24 -10.60 10.41
CA ASP A 90 1.66 -11.30 9.20
C ASP A 90 2.00 -10.37 8.01
N GLN A 91 1.85 -9.06 8.18
CA GLN A 91 2.26 -8.06 7.18
C GLN A 91 3.73 -7.69 7.23
N VAL A 92 4.45 -8.20 8.20
CA VAL A 92 5.89 -7.97 8.34
C VAL A 92 6.65 -9.29 8.35
N MET A 93 7.87 -9.29 7.81
CA MET A 93 8.80 -10.40 7.95
C MET A 93 9.85 -10.02 8.97
N VAL A 94 10.03 -10.84 9.99
CA VAL A 94 10.95 -10.59 11.10
C VAL A 94 12.02 -11.66 11.16
N PHE A 95 13.25 -11.21 11.32
CA PHE A 95 14.42 -12.06 11.52
C PHE A 95 15.16 -11.65 12.78
N VAL A 96 15.63 -12.64 13.54
CA VAL A 96 16.60 -12.45 14.61
C VAL A 96 17.87 -13.21 14.18
N GLY A 97 18.96 -12.48 13.93
CA GLY A 97 20.07 -13.03 13.19
C GLY A 97 19.63 -13.43 11.79
N SER A 98 19.86 -14.71 11.47
CA SER A 98 19.42 -15.31 10.19
C SER A 98 18.13 -16.14 10.32
N ILE A 99 17.46 -16.11 11.48
CA ILE A 99 16.31 -17.00 11.77
C ILE A 99 15.03 -16.21 11.64
N TYR A 100 14.15 -16.67 10.72
CA TYR A 100 12.80 -16.16 10.56
C TYR A 100 11.97 -16.39 11.84
N GLN A 101 11.21 -15.36 12.23
CA GLN A 101 10.32 -15.40 13.38
C GLN A 101 8.87 -15.55 12.92
N THR A 102 8.17 -16.53 13.49
CA THR A 102 6.77 -16.82 13.13
C THR A 102 5.83 -15.76 13.74
N PRO A 103 5.00 -15.07 12.93
CA PRO A 103 4.02 -14.13 13.43
C PRO A 103 3.10 -14.75 14.50
N THR A 104 2.66 -13.94 15.44
CA THR A 104 1.74 -14.32 16.54
C THR A 104 2.34 -15.31 17.55
N THR A 105 3.25 -16.18 17.12
CA THR A 105 3.91 -17.17 18.00
C THR A 105 5.18 -16.59 18.62
N ALA A 106 6.05 -16.01 17.81
CA ALA A 106 7.34 -15.46 18.24
C ALA A 106 7.26 -13.98 18.59
N TYR A 107 6.35 -13.26 17.96
CA TYR A 107 6.16 -11.83 18.20
C TYR A 107 4.71 -11.39 17.92
N SER A 108 4.38 -10.19 18.41
CA SER A 108 3.17 -9.44 18.07
C SER A 108 3.54 -8.00 17.71
N ILE A 109 2.70 -7.37 16.87
CA ILE A 109 2.78 -5.94 16.56
C ILE A 109 1.71 -5.24 17.39
N THR A 110 2.12 -4.24 18.13
CA THR A 110 1.21 -3.46 19.00
C THR A 110 1.64 -2.01 18.99
N GLY A 111 0.69 -1.12 18.84
CA GLY A 111 1.00 0.30 18.90
C GLY A 111 -0.14 1.19 18.48
N GLY A 112 0.17 2.47 18.29
CA GLY A 112 -0.76 3.54 17.96
C GLY A 112 -0.48 4.15 16.58
N LEU A 113 0.11 5.35 16.57
CA LEU A 113 0.47 6.04 15.31
C LEU A 113 1.66 5.40 14.60
N LEU A 114 2.59 4.83 15.36
CA LEU A 114 3.68 3.98 14.90
C LEU A 114 3.70 2.74 15.78
N ASP A 115 3.84 1.59 15.16
CA ASP A 115 3.77 0.30 15.84
C ASP A 115 5.11 -0.09 16.47
N ASP A 116 5.04 -0.90 17.52
CA ASP A 116 6.18 -1.58 18.14
C ASP A 116 6.08 -3.08 17.87
N ILE A 117 7.22 -3.76 17.74
CA ILE A 117 7.29 -5.22 17.76
C ILE A 117 7.59 -5.72 19.17
N THR A 118 6.79 -6.64 19.66
CA THR A 118 6.98 -7.27 20.97
C THR A 118 7.20 -8.77 20.80
N PHE A 119 8.39 -9.23 21.16
CA PHE A 119 8.77 -10.65 21.12
C PHE A 119 8.24 -11.40 22.34
N THR A 120 7.88 -12.65 22.16
CA THR A 120 7.46 -13.56 23.23
C THR A 120 8.62 -13.88 24.19
N SER A 121 9.85 -13.90 23.68
CA SER A 121 11.09 -14.06 24.45
C SER A 121 12.10 -13.05 23.97
N ALA A 122 12.88 -12.48 24.88
CA ALA A 122 13.89 -11.48 24.52
C ALA A 122 14.90 -12.03 23.51
N PRO A 123 15.14 -11.33 22.39
CA PRO A 123 16.19 -11.68 21.44
C PRO A 123 17.56 -11.71 22.10
N PRO A 124 18.45 -12.68 21.75
CA PRO A 124 19.75 -12.81 22.37
C PRO A 124 20.61 -11.55 22.22
N SER A 125 21.47 -11.31 23.21
CA SER A 125 22.37 -10.17 23.20
C SER A 125 23.32 -10.19 22.01
N GLY A 126 23.40 -9.06 21.28
CA GLY A 126 24.23 -8.90 20.11
C GLY A 126 23.62 -9.39 18.79
N GLU A 127 22.49 -10.09 18.83
CA GLU A 127 21.83 -10.54 17.60
C GLU A 127 21.09 -9.39 16.91
N PRO A 128 21.28 -9.20 15.59
CA PRO A 128 20.56 -8.21 14.82
C PRO A 128 19.09 -8.64 14.68
N ILE A 129 18.19 -7.67 14.79
CA ILE A 129 16.77 -7.84 14.55
C ILE A 129 16.43 -7.04 13.29
N SER A 130 15.88 -7.70 12.29
CA SER A 130 15.42 -7.04 11.04
C SER A 130 13.92 -7.22 10.89
N VAL A 131 13.21 -6.10 10.79
CA VAL A 131 11.76 -6.06 10.54
C VAL A 131 11.54 -5.48 9.14
N ILE A 132 11.08 -6.32 8.22
CA ILE A 132 10.85 -5.96 6.83
C ILE A 132 9.37 -5.69 6.64
N GLN A 133 9.05 -4.47 6.26
CA GLN A 133 7.69 -3.99 6.02
C GLN A 133 7.48 -3.72 4.53
N ALA A 134 6.35 -4.17 3.97
CA ALA A 134 5.92 -3.79 2.65
C ALA A 134 5.00 -2.56 2.75
N SER A 135 5.29 -1.50 2.01
CA SER A 135 4.42 -0.34 1.83
C SER A 135 3.98 -0.20 0.37
N VAL A 136 2.73 0.12 0.16
CA VAL A 136 2.12 0.36 -1.17
C VAL A 136 1.92 1.85 -1.37
#